data_5824b8844809aa410636e8fd3970bb4a
#
_entry.id   5824b8844809aa410636e8fd3970bb4a
#
_cell.length_a   1.000
_cell.length_b   1.000
_cell.length_c   1.000
_cell.angle_alpha   90.00
_cell.angle_beta   90.00
_cell.angle_gamma   90.00
#
_symmetry.space_group_name_H-M   'P 1'
#
loop_
_entity.id
_entity.type
_entity.pdbx_description
1 polymer ?
#
loop_
_entity_poly.entity_id
_entity_poly.type
_entity_poly.pdbx_seq_one_letter_code
_entity_poly.pdbx_strand_id
1 'polypeptide(L)'
;MRKRYTRRGSYRKASKKQRRARQAGKARQIQLLLDPDEMVAMLQDSVTDFATEVGLKVARLLLDDEVEQRCGSRYERVAERTVTRYGRQRGMVVIAGQKLPIERPRVRYTQRCGEAELENYARLQSPEAMPQAVLKRLVRGVSCRDYEGVVDLAREGFGVNKSSVSRSFVKASAKEVRQLAERRFDGIRFPVIYIDGVQYAGETMICALGITEDGQKRLLGVRQGATENAAVCTALLEDLCGRGLDTSSPTLLVLDGAKALHAAAKRVWGRNALIQRCQVHKKRNVQEHLPQKHWPELSRQLAAAYHATDYQEALKGLKTTARWLERLNPDAAASLREGMEETLTVVRLGVPELLRRTLATTNPIESAFSVAENVTSRVKRWRDGDMRKRWCTAGLLRAESKFRRVKGYRHMPQLLRALDRLVLGKGLDDNRKIA
;
A
#
# COMPACT_ATOMS: atom_id res chain seq x y z
N MET A 1 -81.14 -24.74 -2.88
CA MET A 1 -80.13 -25.36 -3.78
C MET A 1 -78.78 -24.85 -3.51
N ARG A 2 -77.85 -25.60 -2.87
CA ARG A 2 -76.50 -25.24 -2.58
C ARG A 2 -75.58 -25.89 -3.62
N LYS A 3 -74.88 -25.10 -4.44
CA LYS A 3 -73.84 -25.60 -5.37
C LYS A 3 -72.51 -25.72 -4.61
N ARG A 4 -72.01 -26.96 -4.49
CA ARG A 4 -70.67 -27.29 -4.01
C ARG A 4 -69.70 -27.09 -5.16
N TYR A 5 -68.71 -26.19 -4.94
CA TYR A 5 -67.53 -26.08 -5.81
C TYR A 5 -66.40 -26.92 -5.20
N THR A 6 -66.12 -28.07 -5.82
CA THR A 6 -64.92 -28.85 -5.57
C THR A 6 -63.89 -28.50 -6.64
N ARG A 7 -62.85 -27.72 -6.28
CA ARG A 7 -61.63 -27.62 -7.07
C ARG A 7 -60.49 -28.30 -6.31
N ARG A 8 -60.18 -29.54 -6.65
CA ARG A 8 -58.94 -30.23 -6.28
C ARG A 8 -57.83 -29.69 -7.18
N GLY A 9 -57.03 -28.73 -6.68
CA GLY A 9 -55.76 -28.37 -7.28
C GLY A 9 -54.67 -29.35 -6.85
N SER A 10 -54.08 -30.09 -7.78
CA SER A 10 -52.98 -30.99 -7.53
C SER A 10 -51.73 -30.18 -7.22
N TYR A 11 -51.32 -30.11 -5.94
CA TYR A 11 -50.05 -29.53 -5.57
C TYR A 11 -48.92 -30.50 -5.94
N ARG A 12 -48.15 -30.20 -6.99
CA ARG A 12 -46.90 -30.90 -7.30
C ARG A 12 -45.90 -30.66 -6.18
N LYS A 13 -45.61 -31.68 -5.36
CA LYS A 13 -44.50 -31.66 -4.38
C LYS A 13 -43.19 -31.55 -5.15
N ALA A 14 -42.46 -30.47 -4.97
CA ALA A 14 -41.09 -30.34 -5.48
C ALA A 14 -40.22 -31.52 -5.01
N SER A 15 -39.53 -32.18 -5.93
CA SER A 15 -38.76 -33.37 -5.64
C SER A 15 -37.56 -33.03 -4.71
N LYS A 16 -37.13 -34.01 -3.89
CA LYS A 16 -35.96 -33.91 -2.99
C LYS A 16 -34.68 -33.46 -3.75
N LYS A 17 -34.60 -33.79 -5.03
CA LYS A 17 -33.51 -33.44 -5.95
C LYS A 17 -33.52 -31.94 -6.33
N GLN A 18 -34.69 -31.33 -6.48
CA GLN A 18 -34.85 -29.88 -6.71
C GLN A 18 -34.56 -29.06 -5.44
N ARG A 19 -34.85 -29.59 -4.25
CA ARG A 19 -34.46 -28.95 -2.96
C ARG A 19 -32.96 -28.98 -2.73
N ARG A 20 -32.27 -30.09 -3.06
CA ARG A 20 -30.79 -30.18 -2.96
C ARG A 20 -30.07 -29.30 -3.99
N ALA A 21 -30.61 -29.13 -5.19
CA ALA A 21 -30.10 -28.22 -6.22
C ALA A 21 -30.23 -26.72 -5.84
N ARG A 22 -31.23 -26.38 -5.01
CA ARG A 22 -31.39 -25.03 -4.46
C ARG A 22 -30.34 -24.69 -3.35
N GLN A 23 -29.77 -25.69 -2.67
CA GLN A 23 -28.78 -25.52 -1.61
C GLN A 23 -27.32 -25.53 -2.10
N ALA A 24 -27.04 -26.01 -3.29
CA ALA A 24 -25.73 -25.92 -3.91
C ALA A 24 -25.60 -24.55 -4.58
N GLY A 25 -24.69 -23.72 -4.13
CA GLY A 25 -24.45 -22.33 -4.56
C GLY A 25 -24.12 -22.16 -6.06
N LYS A 26 -25.04 -22.59 -6.94
CA LYS A 26 -24.97 -22.31 -8.37
C LYS A 26 -25.35 -20.85 -8.61
N ALA A 27 -24.57 -20.18 -9.43
CA ALA A 27 -24.88 -18.83 -9.93
C ALA A 27 -26.34 -18.80 -10.42
N ARG A 28 -27.12 -17.87 -9.87
CA ARG A 28 -28.52 -17.67 -10.26
C ARG A 28 -28.57 -16.48 -11.20
N GLN A 29 -29.39 -16.63 -12.24
CA GLN A 29 -29.69 -15.53 -13.13
C GLN A 29 -30.82 -14.69 -12.50
N ILE A 30 -30.48 -13.41 -12.21
CA ILE A 30 -31.44 -12.41 -11.74
C ILE A 30 -31.81 -11.56 -12.95
N GLN A 31 -33.10 -11.51 -13.27
CA GLN A 31 -33.60 -10.72 -14.39
C GLN A 31 -34.05 -9.35 -13.87
N LEU A 32 -33.38 -8.30 -14.33
CA LEU A 32 -33.74 -6.91 -14.06
C LEU A 32 -34.68 -6.43 -15.15
N LEU A 33 -35.90 -6.07 -14.78
CA LEU A 33 -36.83 -5.35 -15.64
C LEU A 33 -36.52 -3.85 -15.50
N LEU A 34 -35.93 -3.27 -16.52
CA LEU A 34 -35.60 -1.84 -16.62
C LEU A 34 -36.32 -1.28 -17.84
N ASP A 35 -36.98 -0.13 -17.67
CA ASP A 35 -37.57 0.61 -18.77
C ASP A 35 -36.46 1.28 -19.58
N PRO A 36 -36.33 1.03 -20.90
CA PRO A 36 -35.27 1.60 -21.71
C PRO A 36 -35.29 3.12 -21.77
N ASP A 37 -36.45 3.75 -21.80
CA ASP A 37 -36.56 5.21 -21.90
C ASP A 37 -36.19 5.88 -20.57
N GLU A 38 -36.60 5.30 -19.45
CA GLU A 38 -36.16 5.72 -18.09
C GLU A 38 -34.66 5.59 -17.94
N MET A 39 -34.07 4.50 -18.44
CA MET A 39 -32.63 4.28 -18.41
C MET A 39 -31.85 5.33 -19.20
N VAL A 40 -32.31 5.65 -20.40
CA VAL A 40 -31.66 6.67 -21.25
C VAL A 40 -31.73 8.05 -20.60
N ALA A 41 -32.88 8.44 -20.07
CA ALA A 41 -33.06 9.71 -19.37
C ALA A 41 -32.13 9.79 -18.14
N MET A 42 -32.06 8.74 -17.32
CA MET A 42 -31.18 8.69 -16.15
C MET A 42 -29.70 8.73 -16.52
N LEU A 43 -29.29 8.08 -17.61
CA LEU A 43 -27.90 8.11 -18.09
C LEU A 43 -27.49 9.49 -18.60
N GLN A 44 -28.43 10.22 -19.20
CA GLN A 44 -28.21 11.59 -19.68
C GLN A 44 -28.12 12.60 -18.53
N ASP A 45 -28.89 12.40 -17.45
CA ASP A 45 -28.90 13.27 -16.29
C ASP A 45 -27.66 13.02 -15.38
N SER A 46 -27.45 11.80 -14.95
CA SER A 46 -26.36 11.45 -14.04
C SER A 46 -26.03 9.96 -14.08
N VAL A 47 -24.80 9.63 -14.51
CA VAL A 47 -24.30 8.24 -14.43
C VAL A 47 -24.29 7.72 -13.00
N THR A 48 -24.07 8.60 -12.00
CA THR A 48 -24.06 8.24 -10.59
C THR A 48 -25.46 7.88 -10.09
N ASP A 49 -26.46 8.64 -10.44
CA ASP A 49 -27.86 8.37 -10.05
C ASP A 49 -28.37 7.09 -10.74
N PHE A 50 -28.07 6.90 -12.02
CA PHE A 50 -28.37 5.65 -12.72
C PHE A 50 -27.72 4.45 -12.04
N ALA A 51 -26.41 4.49 -11.80
CA ALA A 51 -25.68 3.40 -11.15
C ALA A 51 -26.23 3.10 -9.74
N THR A 52 -26.65 4.15 -9.02
CA THR A 52 -27.21 4.04 -7.68
C THR A 52 -28.59 3.40 -7.70
N GLU A 53 -29.45 3.82 -8.60
CA GLU A 53 -30.81 3.24 -8.74
C GLU A 53 -30.75 1.77 -9.17
N VAL A 54 -29.90 1.44 -10.15
CA VAL A 54 -29.63 0.04 -10.53
C VAL A 54 -29.10 -0.75 -9.34
N GLY A 55 -28.15 -0.19 -8.59
CA GLY A 55 -27.61 -0.81 -7.38
C GLY A 55 -28.66 -1.07 -6.31
N LEU A 56 -29.59 -0.13 -6.09
CA LEU A 56 -30.71 -0.30 -5.17
C LEU A 56 -31.70 -1.36 -5.66
N LYS A 57 -32.00 -1.41 -6.97
CA LYS A 57 -32.87 -2.47 -7.57
C LYS A 57 -32.22 -3.83 -7.37
N VAL A 58 -30.92 -3.97 -7.64
CA VAL A 58 -30.16 -5.22 -7.41
C VAL A 58 -30.17 -5.60 -5.91
N ALA A 59 -29.93 -4.65 -5.02
CA ALA A 59 -29.96 -4.90 -3.57
C ALA A 59 -31.33 -5.44 -3.11
N ARG A 60 -32.44 -4.83 -3.58
CA ARG A 60 -33.79 -5.30 -3.29
C ARG A 60 -34.02 -6.73 -3.77
N LEU A 61 -33.61 -7.03 -5.00
CA LEU A 61 -33.72 -8.38 -5.58
C LEU A 61 -32.93 -9.43 -4.80
N LEU A 62 -31.71 -9.11 -4.37
CA LEU A 62 -30.90 -10.01 -3.54
C LEU A 62 -31.56 -10.31 -2.20
N LEU A 63 -32.16 -9.29 -1.56
CA LEU A 63 -32.87 -9.46 -0.30
C LEU A 63 -34.15 -10.27 -0.47
N ASP A 64 -34.93 -10.00 -1.51
CA ASP A 64 -36.17 -10.72 -1.79
C ASP A 64 -35.89 -12.19 -2.18
N ASP A 65 -34.84 -12.47 -2.96
CA ASP A 65 -34.38 -13.83 -3.28
C ASP A 65 -33.95 -14.61 -2.03
N GLU A 66 -33.19 -13.97 -1.10
CA GLU A 66 -32.82 -14.60 0.17
C GLU A 66 -34.04 -14.96 1.00
N VAL A 67 -35.02 -14.05 1.07
CA VAL A 67 -36.28 -14.31 1.79
C VAL A 67 -37.07 -15.44 1.13
N GLU A 68 -37.12 -15.51 -0.21
CA GLU A 68 -37.76 -16.58 -0.91
C GLU A 68 -37.09 -17.92 -0.68
N GLN A 69 -35.75 -17.95 -0.64
CA GLN A 69 -34.98 -19.16 -0.32
C GLN A 69 -35.30 -19.69 1.08
N ARG A 70 -35.38 -18.77 2.06
CA ARG A 70 -35.56 -19.12 3.49
C ARG A 70 -37.00 -19.39 3.86
N CYS A 71 -37.95 -18.66 3.29
CA CYS A 71 -39.37 -18.73 3.61
C CYS A 71 -40.24 -19.50 2.61
N GLY A 72 -39.70 -19.86 1.43
CA GLY A 72 -40.47 -20.38 0.29
C GLY A 72 -41.15 -19.26 -0.50
N SER A 73 -41.83 -19.59 -1.60
CA SER A 73 -42.59 -18.62 -2.40
C SER A 73 -43.78 -18.04 -1.61
N ARG A 74 -44.32 -16.88 -2.05
CA ARG A 74 -45.51 -16.32 -1.40
C ARG A 74 -46.64 -17.31 -1.46
N TYR A 75 -47.35 -17.49 -0.33
CA TYR A 75 -48.47 -18.42 -0.15
C TYR A 75 -48.12 -19.92 -0.25
N GLU A 76 -46.84 -20.29 -0.42
CA GLU A 76 -46.39 -21.67 -0.37
C GLU A 76 -46.48 -22.23 1.07
N ARG A 77 -47.11 -23.37 1.26
CA ARG A 77 -47.11 -24.06 2.56
C ARG A 77 -45.92 -25.00 2.66
N VAL A 78 -44.94 -24.62 3.47
CA VAL A 78 -43.74 -25.43 3.74
C VAL A 78 -43.92 -26.08 5.13
N ALA A 79 -43.90 -27.41 5.19
CA ALA A 79 -44.24 -28.18 6.41
C ALA A 79 -43.26 -27.95 7.57
N GLU A 80 -41.95 -27.74 7.30
CA GLU A 80 -40.92 -27.55 8.33
C GLU A 80 -40.29 -26.16 8.20
N ARG A 81 -41.12 -25.12 8.27
CA ARG A 81 -40.66 -23.75 8.12
C ARG A 81 -40.00 -23.27 9.42
N THR A 82 -38.71 -22.95 9.38
CA THR A 82 -37.99 -22.43 10.53
C THR A 82 -38.10 -20.90 10.66
N VAL A 83 -38.46 -20.21 9.57
CA VAL A 83 -38.62 -18.76 9.50
C VAL A 83 -39.83 -18.35 8.66
N THR A 84 -40.43 -17.20 9.00
CA THR A 84 -41.58 -16.62 8.27
C THR A 84 -41.31 -15.17 7.92
N ARG A 85 -41.96 -14.69 6.84
CA ARG A 85 -41.97 -13.27 6.47
C ARG A 85 -42.66 -12.45 7.55
N TYR A 86 -42.08 -11.31 7.93
CA TYR A 86 -42.59 -10.45 9.00
C TYR A 86 -42.67 -8.97 8.54
N GLY A 87 -43.14 -8.73 7.33
CA GLY A 87 -43.28 -7.39 6.75
C GLY A 87 -41.98 -6.82 6.21
N ARG A 88 -41.96 -5.50 6.04
CA ARG A 88 -40.80 -4.71 5.59
C ARG A 88 -40.49 -3.60 6.58
N GLN A 89 -39.27 -3.12 6.59
CA GLN A 89 -38.80 -2.05 7.45
C GLN A 89 -37.82 -1.15 6.71
N ARG A 90 -37.83 0.14 7.02
CA ARG A 90 -36.80 1.06 6.56
C ARG A 90 -35.42 0.63 7.08
N GLY A 91 -34.44 0.59 6.21
CA GLY A 91 -33.07 0.27 6.50
C GLY A 91 -32.15 1.10 5.63
N MET A 92 -30.87 0.69 5.56
CA MET A 92 -29.88 1.33 4.71
C MET A 92 -28.90 0.32 4.14
N VAL A 93 -28.37 0.61 2.96
CA VAL A 93 -27.29 -0.15 2.31
C VAL A 93 -26.14 0.80 1.96
N VAL A 94 -24.94 0.26 1.79
CA VAL A 94 -23.78 1.04 1.38
C VAL A 94 -23.46 0.73 -0.08
N ILE A 95 -23.66 1.72 -0.96
CA ILE A 95 -23.36 1.62 -2.40
C ILE A 95 -22.43 2.78 -2.75
N ALA A 96 -21.37 2.51 -3.51
CA ALA A 96 -20.38 3.51 -3.95
C ALA A 96 -19.80 4.39 -2.82
N GLY A 97 -19.80 3.90 -1.58
CA GLY A 97 -19.29 4.62 -0.41
C GLY A 97 -20.27 5.62 0.21
N GLN A 98 -21.55 5.55 -0.16
CA GLN A 98 -22.65 6.31 0.40
C GLN A 98 -23.64 5.38 1.08
N LYS A 99 -24.33 5.85 2.10
CA LYS A 99 -25.48 5.16 2.69
C LYS A 99 -26.73 5.57 1.97
N LEU A 100 -27.49 4.60 1.55
CA LEU A 100 -28.74 4.80 0.81
C LEU A 100 -29.88 4.13 1.55
N PRO A 101 -31.04 4.78 1.67
CA PRO A 101 -32.20 4.19 2.28
C PRO A 101 -32.75 3.05 1.40
N ILE A 102 -33.21 1.99 2.05
CA ILE A 102 -33.85 0.85 1.39
C ILE A 102 -34.96 0.30 2.26
N GLU A 103 -36.03 -0.16 1.65
CA GLU A 103 -37.00 -1.00 2.34
C GLU A 103 -36.52 -2.45 2.33
N ARG A 104 -36.09 -2.93 3.50
CA ARG A 104 -35.66 -4.31 3.66
C ARG A 104 -36.79 -5.22 4.12
N PRO A 105 -36.91 -6.45 3.60
CA PRO A 105 -37.81 -7.46 4.14
C PRO A 105 -37.32 -7.92 5.52
N ARG A 106 -38.28 -8.27 6.39
CA ARG A 106 -38.01 -8.84 7.71
C ARG A 106 -38.45 -10.31 7.73
N VAL A 107 -37.66 -11.10 8.44
CA VAL A 107 -37.88 -12.54 8.62
C VAL A 107 -37.81 -12.88 10.08
N ARG A 108 -38.77 -13.65 10.61
CA ARG A 108 -38.86 -14.03 12.02
C ARG A 108 -38.76 -15.54 12.16
N TYR A 109 -38.13 -16.00 13.23
CA TYR A 109 -38.12 -17.41 13.59
C TYR A 109 -39.52 -17.90 13.99
N THR A 110 -39.87 -19.14 13.62
CA THR A 110 -41.17 -19.76 13.97
C THR A 110 -41.16 -20.38 15.33
N GLN A 111 -40.01 -20.88 15.82
CA GLN A 111 -39.91 -21.67 17.05
C GLN A 111 -39.28 -20.88 18.21
N ARG A 112 -38.72 -19.70 17.96
CA ARG A 112 -38.13 -18.82 19.01
C ARG A 112 -38.49 -17.37 18.75
N CYS A 113 -38.50 -16.57 19.83
CA CYS A 113 -38.66 -15.11 19.69
C CYS A 113 -37.45 -14.50 18.97
N GLY A 114 -37.68 -13.52 18.08
CA GLY A 114 -36.65 -12.74 17.42
C GLY A 114 -36.69 -12.78 15.90
N GLU A 115 -36.01 -11.79 15.29
CA GLU A 115 -35.83 -11.72 13.85
C GLU A 115 -34.63 -12.55 13.42
N ALA A 116 -34.75 -13.18 12.25
CA ALA A 116 -33.63 -13.83 11.61
C ALA A 116 -32.88 -12.82 10.76
N GLU A 117 -31.59 -12.71 10.99
CA GLU A 117 -30.72 -11.83 10.21
C GLU A 117 -30.64 -12.31 8.74
N LEU A 118 -30.70 -11.36 7.81
CA LEU A 118 -30.49 -11.61 6.39
C LEU A 118 -29.01 -11.40 6.07
N GLU A 119 -28.36 -12.45 5.56
CA GLU A 119 -26.92 -12.43 5.24
C GLU A 119 -26.58 -11.38 4.19
N ASN A 120 -27.37 -11.28 3.13
CA ASN A 120 -27.16 -10.28 2.09
C ASN A 120 -27.34 -8.86 2.63
N TYR A 121 -28.27 -8.65 3.58
CA TYR A 121 -28.43 -7.34 4.21
C TYR A 121 -27.22 -6.98 5.04
N ALA A 122 -26.69 -7.89 5.85
CA ALA A 122 -25.45 -7.70 6.62
C ALA A 122 -24.26 -7.39 5.69
N ARG A 123 -24.14 -8.11 4.57
CA ARG A 123 -23.10 -7.86 3.54
C ARG A 123 -23.27 -6.49 2.87
N LEU A 124 -24.49 -6.08 2.53
CA LEU A 124 -24.79 -4.77 1.93
C LEU A 124 -24.59 -3.61 2.92
N GLN A 125 -24.67 -3.87 4.21
CA GLN A 125 -24.30 -2.91 5.25
C GLN A 125 -22.80 -2.92 5.58
N SER A 126 -22.01 -3.79 4.93
CA SER A 126 -20.60 -3.98 5.29
C SER A 126 -19.88 -2.64 5.42
N PRO A 127 -19.32 -2.36 6.59
CA PRO A 127 -18.61 -1.14 6.85
C PRO A 127 -17.28 -1.04 6.07
N GLU A 128 -16.92 -2.03 5.26
CA GLU A 128 -15.65 -2.09 4.53
C GLU A 128 -15.69 -1.36 3.19
N ALA A 129 -16.83 -1.29 2.52
CA ALA A 129 -16.95 -0.62 1.22
C ALA A 129 -16.76 0.91 1.33
N MET A 130 -17.37 1.54 2.34
CA MET A 130 -17.25 2.99 2.58
C MET A 130 -15.83 3.40 2.98
N PRO A 131 -15.14 2.76 3.93
CA PRO A 131 -13.78 3.10 4.31
C PRO A 131 -12.80 3.07 3.13
N GLN A 132 -12.88 2.08 2.26
CA GLN A 132 -12.00 1.98 1.08
C GLN A 132 -12.25 3.09 0.06
N ALA A 133 -13.51 3.44 -0.20
CA ALA A 133 -13.86 4.56 -1.08
C ALA A 133 -13.35 5.91 -0.52
N VAL A 134 -13.53 6.13 0.78
CA VAL A 134 -13.01 7.31 1.50
C VAL A 134 -11.49 7.38 1.39
N LEU A 135 -10.79 6.28 1.72
CA LEU A 135 -9.34 6.23 1.67
C LEU A 135 -8.81 6.58 0.27
N LYS A 136 -9.38 5.97 -0.78
CA LYS A 136 -8.99 6.25 -2.17
C LYS A 136 -9.12 7.74 -2.55
N ARG A 137 -10.14 8.43 -2.06
CA ARG A 137 -10.36 9.85 -2.33
C ARG A 137 -9.44 10.75 -1.51
N LEU A 138 -9.30 10.49 -0.22
CA LEU A 138 -8.43 11.28 0.65
C LEU A 138 -6.96 11.23 0.24
N VAL A 139 -6.44 10.06 -0.09
CA VAL A 139 -5.04 9.94 -0.59
C VAL A 139 -4.84 10.58 -1.97
N ARG A 140 -5.92 10.90 -2.68
CA ARG A 140 -5.88 11.69 -3.93
C ARG A 140 -6.02 13.19 -3.72
N GLY A 141 -6.13 13.63 -2.46
CA GLY A 141 -6.13 15.03 -2.10
C GLY A 141 -7.50 15.64 -1.74
N VAL A 142 -8.56 14.83 -1.65
CA VAL A 142 -9.85 15.29 -1.13
C VAL A 142 -9.72 15.46 0.38
N SER A 143 -10.13 16.61 0.91
CA SER A 143 -10.12 16.83 2.36
C SER A 143 -11.35 16.19 3.02
N CYS A 144 -11.26 15.88 4.32
CA CYS A 144 -12.45 15.42 5.06
C CYS A 144 -13.56 16.49 5.16
N ARG A 145 -13.20 17.76 5.01
CA ARG A 145 -14.17 18.86 5.09
C ARG A 145 -14.92 19.07 3.78
N ASP A 146 -14.22 18.91 2.66
CA ASP A 146 -14.76 19.11 1.32
C ASP A 146 -15.21 17.78 0.68
N TYR A 147 -15.21 16.70 1.46
CA TYR A 147 -15.52 15.37 0.94
C TYR A 147 -16.95 15.29 0.36
N GLU A 148 -17.90 15.88 1.06
CA GLU A 148 -19.30 15.92 0.64
C GLU A 148 -19.48 16.69 -0.67
N GLY A 149 -18.75 17.80 -0.87
CA GLY A 149 -18.80 18.60 -2.09
C GLY A 149 -18.07 18.01 -3.30
N VAL A 150 -17.26 16.97 -3.10
CA VAL A 150 -16.49 16.30 -4.17
C VAL A 150 -17.08 14.93 -4.56
N VAL A 151 -17.98 14.43 -3.72
CA VAL A 151 -18.68 13.16 -3.99
C VAL A 151 -20.04 13.50 -4.58
N ASP A 152 -20.28 13.04 -5.81
CA ASP A 152 -21.63 13.04 -6.36
C ASP A 152 -22.50 12.20 -5.44
N LEU A 153 -23.24 12.86 -4.57
CA LEU A 153 -24.21 12.24 -3.69
C LEU A 153 -25.41 11.85 -4.54
N ALA A 154 -25.77 10.58 -4.52
CA ALA A 154 -27.08 10.16 -5.01
C ALA A 154 -28.17 10.94 -4.23
N ARG A 155 -29.29 11.18 -4.87
CA ARG A 155 -30.39 12.05 -4.41
C ARG A 155 -30.83 11.83 -2.95
N GLU A 156 -30.63 10.61 -2.41
CA GLU A 156 -30.93 10.23 -1.03
C GLU A 156 -29.69 9.73 -0.26
N GLY A 157 -28.47 9.99 -0.79
CA GLY A 157 -27.22 9.53 -0.17
C GLY A 157 -26.89 10.33 1.10
N PHE A 158 -26.46 9.64 2.16
CA PHE A 158 -26.07 10.25 3.42
C PHE A 158 -24.86 9.54 4.06
N GLY A 159 -24.43 10.03 5.20
CA GLY A 159 -23.36 9.41 5.99
C GLY A 159 -21.93 9.79 5.56
N VAL A 160 -21.76 10.81 4.71
CA VAL A 160 -20.48 11.33 4.23
C VAL A 160 -20.03 12.61 4.94
N ASN A 161 -20.61 12.93 6.10
CA ASN A 161 -20.17 14.07 6.90
C ASN A 161 -18.73 13.90 7.40
N LYS A 162 -18.06 15.02 7.74
CA LYS A 162 -16.67 15.09 8.18
C LYS A 162 -16.28 14.01 9.20
N SER A 163 -17.13 13.75 10.20
CA SER A 163 -16.84 12.80 11.28
C SER A 163 -16.91 11.37 10.80
N SER A 164 -17.87 11.00 9.94
CA SER A 164 -17.98 9.66 9.37
C SER A 164 -16.85 9.38 8.37
N VAL A 165 -16.49 10.38 7.56
CA VAL A 165 -15.34 10.34 6.65
C VAL A 165 -14.04 10.12 7.42
N SER A 166 -13.81 10.89 8.49
CA SER A 166 -12.62 10.71 9.35
C SER A 166 -12.54 9.33 9.98
N ARG A 167 -13.64 8.81 10.55
CA ARG A 167 -13.68 7.45 11.12
C ARG A 167 -13.43 6.38 10.07
N SER A 168 -14.01 6.53 8.90
CA SER A 168 -13.81 5.63 7.76
C SER A 168 -12.35 5.60 7.30
N PHE A 169 -11.70 6.77 7.22
CA PHE A 169 -10.29 6.87 6.90
C PHE A 169 -9.41 6.17 7.95
N VAL A 170 -9.67 6.41 9.25
CA VAL A 170 -8.94 5.76 10.33
C VAL A 170 -9.04 4.23 10.21
N LYS A 171 -10.24 3.70 10.00
CA LYS A 171 -10.48 2.26 9.85
C LYS A 171 -9.74 1.67 8.64
N ALA A 172 -9.84 2.30 7.47
CA ALA A 172 -9.21 1.82 6.25
C ALA A 172 -7.68 1.93 6.30
N SER A 173 -7.14 3.06 6.76
CA SER A 173 -5.70 3.27 6.88
C SER A 173 -5.05 2.38 7.93
N ALA A 174 -5.75 2.07 9.05
CA ALA A 174 -5.28 1.10 10.03
C ALA A 174 -5.19 -0.32 9.43
N LYS A 175 -6.14 -0.70 8.58
CA LYS A 175 -6.09 -1.97 7.82
C LYS A 175 -4.87 -2.01 6.90
N GLU A 176 -4.58 -0.94 6.16
CA GLU A 176 -3.40 -0.86 5.29
C GLU A 176 -2.07 -0.94 6.06
N VAL A 177 -1.98 -0.24 7.19
CA VAL A 177 -0.79 -0.36 8.08
C VAL A 177 -0.58 -1.80 8.51
N ARG A 178 -1.66 -2.49 8.91
CA ARG A 178 -1.59 -3.91 9.31
C ARG A 178 -1.17 -4.80 8.15
N GLN A 179 -1.79 -4.65 6.98
CA GLN A 179 -1.44 -5.41 5.78
C GLN A 179 0.03 -5.22 5.37
N LEU A 180 0.57 -4.01 5.48
CA LEU A 180 1.99 -3.77 5.24
C LEU A 180 2.86 -4.44 6.30
N ALA A 181 2.47 -4.40 7.57
CA ALA A 181 3.21 -5.04 8.67
C ALA A 181 3.18 -6.57 8.61
N GLU A 182 2.14 -7.15 8.04
CA GLU A 182 1.96 -8.60 7.86
C GLU A 182 2.48 -9.11 6.50
N ARG A 183 2.93 -8.21 5.62
CA ARG A 183 3.43 -8.56 4.27
C ARG A 183 4.65 -9.48 4.39
N ARG A 184 4.57 -10.66 3.80
CA ARG A 184 5.65 -11.65 3.78
C ARG A 184 6.53 -11.51 2.54
N PHE A 185 7.78 -11.99 2.67
CA PHE A 185 8.82 -11.89 1.64
C PHE A 185 9.43 -13.25 1.28
N ASP A 186 8.88 -14.34 1.77
CA ASP A 186 9.40 -15.70 1.54
C ASP A 186 9.56 -15.98 0.04
N GLY A 187 10.73 -16.45 -0.33
CA GLY A 187 11.05 -16.78 -1.72
C GLY A 187 11.23 -15.57 -2.66
N ILE A 188 11.23 -14.34 -2.12
CA ILE A 188 11.48 -13.12 -2.91
C ILE A 188 12.87 -12.60 -2.57
N ARG A 189 13.78 -12.60 -3.55
CA ARG A 189 15.09 -11.96 -3.41
C ARG A 189 15.00 -10.47 -3.70
N PHE A 190 15.60 -9.66 -2.83
CA PHE A 190 15.79 -8.22 -2.99
C PHE A 190 17.28 -7.89 -3.08
N PRO A 191 17.89 -7.93 -4.29
CA PRO A 191 19.30 -7.62 -4.46
C PRO A 191 19.67 -6.18 -4.12
N VAL A 192 18.69 -5.28 -4.02
CA VAL A 192 18.89 -3.88 -3.62
C VAL A 192 17.80 -3.49 -2.63
N ILE A 193 18.21 -2.85 -1.54
CA ILE A 193 17.28 -2.27 -0.57
C ILE A 193 17.73 -0.84 -0.27
N TYR A 194 16.81 0.10 -0.46
CA TYR A 194 16.96 1.48 -0.01
C TYR A 194 16.38 1.60 1.38
N ILE A 195 17.11 2.25 2.28
CA ILE A 195 16.63 2.57 3.62
C ILE A 195 16.94 4.05 3.87
N ASP A 196 15.91 4.78 4.25
CA ASP A 196 16.03 6.22 4.47
C ASP A 196 15.00 6.68 5.50
N GLY A 197 15.31 7.77 6.20
CA GLY A 197 14.44 8.40 7.16
C GLY A 197 13.85 9.71 6.64
N VAL A 198 12.58 9.98 6.95
CA VAL A 198 11.95 11.26 6.66
C VAL A 198 11.34 11.85 7.93
N GLN A 199 11.54 13.13 8.14
CA GLN A 199 10.87 13.88 9.20
C GLN A 199 9.42 14.12 8.81
N TYR A 200 8.50 13.65 9.64
CA TYR A 200 7.10 13.65 9.33
C TYR A 200 6.28 14.15 10.52
N ALA A 201 5.85 15.42 10.42
CA ALA A 201 5.07 16.07 11.48
C ALA A 201 5.69 15.96 12.89
N GLY A 202 7.02 16.16 12.97
CA GLY A 202 7.79 16.13 14.23
C GLY A 202 8.25 14.75 14.67
N GLU A 203 8.03 13.71 13.85
CA GLU A 203 8.52 12.36 14.10
C GLU A 203 9.31 11.80 12.92
N THR A 204 10.26 10.93 13.16
CA THR A 204 11.02 10.27 12.11
C THR A 204 10.32 9.01 11.65
N MET A 205 10.07 8.90 10.34
CA MET A 205 9.60 7.67 9.71
C MET A 205 10.73 7.03 8.94
N ILE A 206 11.19 5.86 9.38
CA ILE A 206 12.23 5.08 8.69
C ILE A 206 11.51 4.10 7.78
N CYS A 207 11.87 4.12 6.50
CA CYS A 207 11.27 3.31 5.47
C CYS A 207 12.30 2.42 4.78
N ALA A 208 11.87 1.21 4.38
CA ALA A 208 12.65 0.31 3.56
C ALA A 208 11.90 0.04 2.23
N LEU A 209 12.61 0.20 1.12
CA LEU A 209 12.14 -0.04 -0.24
C LEU A 209 13.05 -1.07 -0.92
N GLY A 210 12.51 -2.23 -1.26
CA GLY A 210 13.23 -3.30 -1.95
C GLY A 210 13.08 -3.22 -3.48
N ILE A 211 14.12 -3.65 -4.18
CA ILE A 211 14.09 -3.90 -5.63
C ILE A 211 14.22 -5.39 -5.85
N THR A 212 13.27 -5.98 -6.54
CA THR A 212 13.30 -7.39 -6.93
C THR A 212 14.29 -7.67 -8.09
N GLU A 213 14.59 -8.91 -8.35
CA GLU A 213 15.52 -9.32 -9.41
C GLU A 213 15.10 -8.84 -10.80
N ASP A 214 13.80 -8.68 -11.05
CA ASP A 214 13.25 -8.14 -12.29
C ASP A 214 13.13 -6.59 -12.30
N GLY A 215 13.65 -5.94 -11.25
CA GLY A 215 13.70 -4.48 -11.13
C GLY A 215 12.42 -3.81 -10.63
N GLN A 216 11.44 -4.56 -10.10
CA GLN A 216 10.24 -3.97 -9.50
C GLN A 216 10.56 -3.37 -8.13
N LYS A 217 9.93 -2.26 -7.81
CA LYS A 217 10.02 -1.60 -6.51
C LYS A 217 8.91 -2.07 -5.59
N ARG A 218 9.25 -2.42 -4.35
CA ARG A 218 8.27 -2.81 -3.32
C ARG A 218 8.57 -2.13 -2.00
N LEU A 219 7.55 -1.56 -1.38
CA LEU A 219 7.63 -1.06 -0.02
C LEU A 219 7.71 -2.26 0.94
N LEU A 220 8.79 -2.34 1.70
CA LEU A 220 9.02 -3.45 2.63
C LEU A 220 8.44 -3.16 4.01
N GLY A 221 8.67 -1.94 4.52
CA GLY A 221 8.20 -1.57 5.84
C GLY A 221 8.38 -0.09 6.15
N VAL A 222 7.66 0.33 7.18
CA VAL A 222 7.71 1.69 7.75
C VAL A 222 7.73 1.57 9.26
N ARG A 223 8.71 2.19 9.89
CA ARG A 223 8.80 2.27 11.35
C ARG A 223 8.90 3.71 11.82
N GLN A 224 8.11 4.03 12.83
CA GLN A 224 8.12 5.32 13.48
C GLN A 224 9.11 5.31 14.66
N GLY A 225 9.87 6.39 14.80
CA GLY A 225 10.73 6.64 15.95
C GLY A 225 10.77 8.13 16.28
N ALA A 226 11.06 8.49 17.52
CA ALA A 226 11.27 9.90 17.90
C ALA A 226 12.51 10.47 17.20
N THR A 227 13.53 9.63 16.99
CA THR A 227 14.76 9.95 16.28
C THR A 227 15.22 8.75 15.46
N GLU A 228 16.05 8.99 14.46
CA GLU A 228 16.74 7.95 13.70
C GLU A 228 17.91 7.40 14.54
N ASN A 229 17.64 6.43 15.39
CA ASN A 229 18.65 5.77 16.21
C ASN A 229 18.82 4.30 15.80
N ALA A 230 19.96 3.71 16.20
CA ALA A 230 20.32 2.35 15.82
C ALA A 230 19.29 1.30 16.28
N ALA A 231 18.61 1.51 17.41
CA ALA A 231 17.60 0.59 17.92
C ALA A 231 16.35 0.54 17.01
N VAL A 232 15.86 1.70 16.57
CA VAL A 232 14.70 1.79 15.66
C VAL A 232 15.03 1.21 14.29
N CYS A 233 16.22 1.52 13.75
CA CYS A 233 16.71 0.97 12.49
C CYS A 233 16.84 -0.55 12.55
N THR A 234 17.49 -1.07 13.59
CA THR A 234 17.66 -2.51 13.79
C THR A 234 16.32 -3.21 13.93
N ALA A 235 15.41 -2.65 14.73
CA ALA A 235 14.08 -3.23 14.93
C ALA A 235 13.22 -3.23 13.66
N LEU A 236 13.41 -2.28 12.73
CA LEU A 236 12.80 -2.37 11.39
C LEU A 236 13.34 -3.56 10.62
N LEU A 237 14.66 -3.70 10.56
CA LEU A 237 15.31 -4.75 9.77
C LEU A 237 15.05 -6.15 10.34
N GLU A 238 15.07 -6.32 11.66
CA GLU A 238 14.73 -7.57 12.33
C GLU A 238 13.27 -7.97 12.09
N ASP A 239 12.34 -7.01 12.09
CA ASP A 239 10.95 -7.25 11.70
C ASP A 239 10.84 -7.74 10.25
N LEU A 240 11.58 -7.13 9.31
CA LEU A 240 11.62 -7.59 7.91
C LEU A 240 12.15 -9.02 7.79
N CYS A 241 13.20 -9.37 8.55
CA CYS A 241 13.74 -10.73 8.60
C CYS A 241 12.71 -11.73 9.14
N GLY A 242 12.00 -11.38 10.21
CA GLY A 242 10.90 -12.18 10.76
C GLY A 242 9.74 -12.41 9.78
N ARG A 243 9.62 -11.55 8.77
CA ARG A 243 8.66 -11.65 7.67
C ARG A 243 9.20 -12.35 6.43
N GLY A 244 10.38 -12.99 6.53
CA GLY A 244 10.98 -13.80 5.46
C GLY A 244 11.90 -13.03 4.51
N LEU A 245 12.39 -11.83 4.89
CA LEU A 245 13.40 -11.14 4.10
C LEU A 245 14.72 -11.94 4.12
N ASP A 246 15.21 -12.31 2.94
CA ASP A 246 16.47 -13.02 2.80
C ASP A 246 17.66 -12.09 3.06
N THR A 247 18.46 -12.42 4.08
CA THR A 247 19.72 -11.74 4.41
C THR A 247 20.94 -12.62 4.20
N SER A 248 20.73 -13.89 3.78
CA SER A 248 21.79 -14.82 3.48
C SER A 248 22.45 -14.56 2.13
N SER A 249 21.75 -13.89 1.23
CA SER A 249 22.23 -13.47 -0.09
C SER A 249 22.90 -12.09 -0.05
N PRO A 250 23.95 -11.86 -0.88
CA PRO A 250 24.56 -10.55 -1.04
C PRO A 250 23.55 -9.48 -1.46
N THR A 251 23.47 -8.39 -0.70
CA THR A 251 22.49 -7.33 -0.91
C THR A 251 23.17 -5.96 -0.92
N LEU A 252 22.86 -5.16 -1.93
CA LEU A 252 23.26 -3.75 -1.99
C LEU A 252 22.29 -2.91 -1.16
N LEU A 253 22.79 -2.35 -0.07
CA LEU A 253 22.04 -1.48 0.83
C LEU A 253 22.40 -0.02 0.50
N VAL A 254 21.42 0.74 -0.01
CA VAL A 254 21.60 2.15 -0.36
C VAL A 254 21.08 3.01 0.77
N LEU A 255 21.99 3.73 1.44
CA LEU A 255 21.75 4.47 2.68
C LEU A 255 22.16 5.95 2.52
N ASP A 256 21.55 6.84 3.31
CA ASP A 256 21.91 8.26 3.36
C ASP A 256 23.30 8.53 4.00
N GLY A 257 23.79 7.61 4.78
CA GLY A 257 25.07 7.69 5.51
C GLY A 257 24.91 7.89 7.00
N ALA A 258 23.69 7.81 7.54
CA ALA A 258 23.46 7.77 8.97
C ALA A 258 24.18 6.57 9.62
N LYS A 259 24.97 6.83 10.66
CA LYS A 259 25.72 5.78 11.38
C LYS A 259 24.80 4.71 11.95
N ALA A 260 23.59 5.10 12.35
CA ALA A 260 22.57 4.20 12.89
C ALA A 260 22.10 3.15 11.85
N LEU A 261 21.78 3.59 10.62
CA LEU A 261 21.39 2.70 9.51
C LEU A 261 22.54 1.79 9.10
N HIS A 262 23.76 2.33 9.02
CA HIS A 262 24.95 1.57 8.69
C HIS A 262 25.21 0.43 9.70
N ALA A 263 25.15 0.73 11.00
CA ALA A 263 25.35 -0.24 12.07
C ALA A 263 24.26 -1.34 12.03
N ALA A 264 22.99 -0.94 11.88
CA ALA A 264 21.87 -1.86 11.77
C ALA A 264 22.00 -2.78 10.54
N ALA A 265 22.36 -2.23 9.39
CA ALA A 265 22.56 -2.99 8.16
C ALA A 265 23.68 -4.03 8.31
N LYS A 266 24.83 -3.64 8.87
CA LYS A 266 25.93 -4.58 9.13
C LYS A 266 25.58 -5.64 10.16
N ARG A 267 24.82 -5.30 11.19
CA ARG A 267 24.35 -6.28 12.18
C ARG A 267 23.49 -7.38 11.55
N VAL A 268 22.58 -7.00 10.63
CA VAL A 268 21.58 -7.92 10.06
C VAL A 268 22.15 -8.74 8.91
N TRP A 269 22.89 -8.15 7.97
CA TRP A 269 23.45 -8.83 6.80
C TRP A 269 24.89 -9.33 6.98
N GLY A 270 25.60 -8.85 8.00
CA GLY A 270 27.00 -9.22 8.21
C GLY A 270 27.88 -8.95 6.98
N ARG A 271 28.57 -9.97 6.51
CA ARG A 271 29.44 -9.93 5.31
C ARG A 271 28.67 -9.73 4.01
N ASN A 272 27.39 -10.07 3.97
CA ASN A 272 26.52 -9.93 2.79
C ASN A 272 26.03 -8.49 2.58
N ALA A 273 26.28 -7.58 3.52
CA ALA A 273 25.98 -6.17 3.39
C ALA A 273 26.99 -5.48 2.48
N LEU A 274 26.58 -5.10 1.27
CA LEU A 274 27.31 -4.17 0.43
C LEU A 274 26.65 -2.79 0.54
N ILE A 275 27.32 -1.87 1.22
CA ILE A 275 26.76 -0.54 1.46
C ILE A 275 27.15 0.41 0.34
N GLN A 276 26.16 1.04 -0.26
CA GLN A 276 26.27 2.21 -1.11
C GLN A 276 25.81 3.43 -0.32
N ARG A 277 26.68 4.35 -0.06
CA ARG A 277 26.32 5.63 0.53
C ARG A 277 25.76 6.58 -0.53
N CYS A 278 24.65 7.24 -0.26
CA CYS A 278 23.99 8.14 -1.19
C CYS A 278 24.93 9.29 -1.62
N GLN A 279 25.24 9.38 -2.91
CA GLN A 279 26.12 10.40 -3.46
C GLN A 279 25.54 11.81 -3.34
N VAL A 280 24.21 11.95 -3.41
CA VAL A 280 23.52 13.25 -3.26
C VAL A 280 23.62 13.75 -1.82
N HIS A 281 23.34 12.89 -0.84
CA HIS A 281 23.49 13.24 0.58
C HIS A 281 24.94 13.53 0.92
N LYS A 282 25.90 12.73 0.45
CA LYS A 282 27.33 13.00 0.64
C LYS A 282 27.73 14.38 0.11
N LYS A 283 27.27 14.74 -1.09
CA LYS A 283 27.52 16.06 -1.65
C LYS A 283 26.93 17.17 -0.78
N ARG A 284 25.69 17.03 -0.31
CA ARG A 284 25.02 18.02 0.57
C ARG A 284 25.80 18.20 1.87
N ASN A 285 26.17 17.10 2.52
CA ASN A 285 26.93 17.15 3.78
C ASN A 285 28.29 17.89 3.62
N VAL A 286 28.99 17.67 2.49
CA VAL A 286 30.20 18.42 2.20
C VAL A 286 29.92 19.90 1.95
N GLN A 287 28.81 20.22 1.24
CA GLN A 287 28.43 21.62 0.96
C GLN A 287 28.08 22.41 2.22
N GLU A 288 27.54 21.77 3.26
CA GLU A 288 27.20 22.40 4.54
C GLU A 288 28.44 23.03 5.22
N HIS A 289 29.66 22.50 4.96
CA HIS A 289 30.90 23.02 5.45
C HIS A 289 31.59 24.04 4.52
N LEU A 290 30.93 24.43 3.41
CA LEU A 290 31.52 25.29 2.38
C LEU A 290 30.67 26.51 2.05
N PRO A 291 31.32 27.69 1.85
CA PRO A 291 30.65 28.83 1.23
C PRO A 291 30.09 28.47 -0.15
N GLN A 292 28.91 29.03 -0.47
CA GLN A 292 28.18 28.72 -1.73
C GLN A 292 29.01 28.96 -3.00
N LYS A 293 29.93 29.90 -3.00
CA LYS A 293 30.86 30.19 -4.12
C LYS A 293 31.68 28.97 -4.57
N HIS A 294 31.93 28.00 -3.68
CA HIS A 294 32.69 26.77 -3.98
C HIS A 294 31.82 25.59 -4.41
N TRP A 295 30.46 25.67 -4.31
CA TRP A 295 29.54 24.58 -4.63
C TRP A 295 29.59 24.15 -6.09
N PRO A 296 29.69 25.07 -7.10
CA PRO A 296 29.80 24.66 -8.50
C PRO A 296 31.05 23.81 -8.77
N GLU A 297 32.21 24.24 -8.23
CA GLU A 297 33.48 23.50 -8.41
C GLU A 297 33.43 22.14 -7.72
N LEU A 298 32.97 22.07 -6.45
CA LEU A 298 32.75 20.81 -5.75
C LEU A 298 31.83 19.87 -6.59
N SER A 299 30.75 20.40 -7.10
CA SER A 299 29.78 19.62 -7.90
C SER A 299 30.42 19.07 -9.17
N ARG A 300 31.25 19.85 -9.84
CA ARG A 300 31.98 19.43 -11.05
C ARG A 300 32.98 18.31 -10.72
N GLN A 301 33.78 18.46 -9.65
CA GLN A 301 34.79 17.47 -9.25
C GLN A 301 34.13 16.15 -8.82
N LEU A 302 33.07 16.20 -7.98
CA LEU A 302 32.36 15.02 -7.54
C LEU A 302 31.67 14.32 -8.71
N ALA A 303 31.05 15.09 -9.61
CA ALA A 303 30.43 14.50 -10.81
C ALA A 303 31.46 13.77 -11.68
N ALA A 304 32.63 14.37 -11.93
CA ALA A 304 33.70 13.73 -12.70
C ALA A 304 34.13 12.39 -12.06
N ALA A 305 34.33 12.38 -10.73
CA ALA A 305 34.72 11.17 -10.00
C ALA A 305 33.61 10.09 -10.03
N TYR A 306 32.33 10.47 -9.81
CA TYR A 306 31.20 9.53 -9.77
C TYR A 306 30.81 8.99 -11.16
N HIS A 307 31.15 9.71 -12.24
CA HIS A 307 30.90 9.25 -13.62
C HIS A 307 32.02 8.36 -14.15
N ALA A 308 33.19 8.30 -13.51
CA ALA A 308 34.28 7.42 -13.90
C ALA A 308 33.79 5.95 -13.98
N THR A 309 34.28 5.21 -14.96
CA THR A 309 33.91 3.82 -15.20
C THR A 309 34.78 2.85 -14.38
N ASP A 310 36.00 3.28 -14.09
CA ASP A 310 36.94 2.51 -13.27
C ASP A 310 36.92 2.98 -11.82
N TYR A 311 36.96 2.01 -10.89
CA TYR A 311 36.91 2.29 -9.46
C TYR A 311 38.14 3.03 -8.96
N GLN A 312 39.34 2.69 -9.46
CA GLN A 312 40.59 3.34 -9.03
C GLN A 312 40.66 4.78 -9.51
N GLU A 313 40.19 5.03 -10.73
CA GLU A 313 40.07 6.38 -11.27
C GLU A 313 39.11 7.23 -10.44
N ALA A 314 37.92 6.68 -10.16
CA ALA A 314 36.89 7.32 -9.32
C ALA A 314 37.46 7.67 -7.92
N LEU A 315 38.15 6.72 -7.28
CA LEU A 315 38.72 6.89 -5.97
C LEU A 315 39.85 7.95 -5.96
N LYS A 316 40.71 7.95 -7.00
CA LYS A 316 41.72 8.97 -7.22
C LYS A 316 41.10 10.35 -7.37
N GLY A 317 40.03 10.47 -8.11
CA GLY A 317 39.25 11.71 -8.28
C GLY A 317 38.73 12.24 -6.96
N LEU A 318 38.09 11.39 -6.14
CA LEU A 318 37.59 11.78 -4.80
C LEU A 318 38.75 12.17 -3.83
N LYS A 319 39.86 11.43 -3.85
CA LYS A 319 41.04 11.78 -3.04
C LYS A 319 41.64 13.13 -3.46
N THR A 320 41.62 13.45 -4.75
CA THR A 320 42.05 14.75 -5.25
C THR A 320 41.12 15.88 -4.80
N THR A 321 39.81 15.63 -4.88
CA THR A 321 38.78 16.56 -4.37
C THR A 321 38.97 16.79 -2.85
N ALA A 322 39.20 15.72 -2.10
CA ALA A 322 39.44 15.85 -0.65
C ALA A 322 40.69 16.72 -0.32
N ARG A 323 41.79 16.59 -1.11
CA ARG A 323 42.97 17.44 -0.96
C ARG A 323 42.70 18.91 -1.32
N TRP A 324 41.84 19.16 -2.32
CA TRP A 324 41.39 20.51 -2.65
C TRP A 324 40.55 21.11 -1.52
N LEU A 325 39.62 20.33 -0.95
CA LEU A 325 38.77 20.71 0.20
C LEU A 325 39.61 21.02 1.44
N GLU A 326 40.65 20.24 1.71
CA GLU A 326 41.54 20.44 2.87
C GLU A 326 42.10 21.86 2.93
N ARG A 327 42.42 22.45 1.77
CA ARG A 327 42.91 23.82 1.66
C ARG A 327 41.85 24.89 1.86
N LEU A 328 40.55 24.53 1.72
CA LEU A 328 39.43 25.45 1.87
C LEU A 328 38.79 25.34 3.26
N ASN A 329 38.51 24.12 3.69
CA ASN A 329 37.90 23.78 4.97
C ASN A 329 38.21 22.31 5.31
N PRO A 330 38.99 22.03 6.38
CA PRO A 330 39.30 20.65 6.81
C PRO A 330 38.06 19.81 7.15
N ASP A 331 36.98 20.40 7.69
CA ASP A 331 35.76 19.69 8.04
C ASP A 331 35.00 19.20 6.77
N ALA A 332 35.03 20.01 5.71
CA ALA A 332 34.49 19.59 4.39
C ALA A 332 35.29 18.41 3.83
N ALA A 333 36.63 18.42 3.98
CA ALA A 333 37.48 17.31 3.57
C ALA A 333 37.22 16.05 4.42
N ALA A 334 37.09 16.20 5.73
CA ALA A 334 36.77 15.13 6.67
C ALA A 334 35.41 14.53 6.33
N SER A 335 34.40 15.36 6.08
CA SER A 335 33.06 14.94 5.63
C SER A 335 33.13 14.13 4.34
N LEU A 336 33.95 14.51 3.34
CA LEU A 336 34.10 13.72 2.12
C LEU A 336 34.84 12.39 2.37
N ARG A 337 35.88 12.38 3.23
CA ARG A 337 36.63 11.15 3.55
C ARG A 337 35.80 10.12 4.29
N GLU A 338 34.85 10.54 5.11
CA GLU A 338 33.99 9.67 5.87
C GLU A 338 33.10 8.83 4.91
N GLY A 339 33.32 7.51 4.85
CA GLY A 339 32.61 6.59 3.99
C GLY A 339 32.81 6.87 2.49
N MET A 340 33.96 7.47 2.10
CA MET A 340 34.26 7.79 0.69
C MET A 340 34.15 6.57 -0.22
N GLU A 341 34.74 5.44 0.16
CA GLU A 341 34.73 4.23 -0.65
C GLU A 341 33.30 3.65 -0.80
N GLU A 342 32.47 3.81 0.23
CA GLU A 342 31.07 3.38 0.18
C GLU A 342 30.23 4.18 -0.83
N THR A 343 30.66 5.41 -1.19
CA THR A 343 30.00 6.18 -2.27
C THR A 343 30.31 5.62 -3.67
N LEU A 344 31.31 4.74 -3.77
CA LEU A 344 31.78 4.12 -5.01
C LEU A 344 31.42 2.64 -5.15
N THR A 345 30.64 2.07 -4.23
CA THR A 345 30.28 0.63 -4.26
C THR A 345 29.64 0.23 -5.60
N VAL A 346 28.73 1.04 -6.14
CA VAL A 346 28.10 0.79 -7.45
C VAL A 346 29.09 0.90 -8.63
N VAL A 347 30.13 1.73 -8.51
CA VAL A 347 31.22 1.82 -9.51
C VAL A 347 32.04 0.53 -9.45
N ARG A 348 32.41 0.07 -8.24
CA ARG A 348 33.15 -1.17 -8.04
C ARG A 348 32.39 -2.41 -8.53
N LEU A 349 31.06 -2.41 -8.48
CA LEU A 349 30.21 -3.46 -9.03
C LEU A 349 30.22 -3.51 -10.57
N GLY A 350 30.72 -2.48 -11.25
CA GLY A 350 30.85 -2.44 -12.71
C GLY A 350 29.52 -2.56 -13.47
N VAL A 351 28.42 -2.11 -12.85
CA VAL A 351 27.10 -2.14 -13.53
C VAL A 351 26.99 -0.99 -14.53
N PRO A 352 26.24 -1.17 -15.64
CA PRO A 352 26.03 -0.15 -16.65
C PRO A 352 25.50 1.16 -16.09
N GLU A 353 25.87 2.27 -16.71
CA GLU A 353 25.63 3.63 -16.24
C GLU A 353 24.18 3.89 -15.86
N LEU A 354 23.23 3.46 -16.68
CA LEU A 354 21.80 3.71 -16.44
C LEU A 354 21.31 3.10 -15.12
N LEU A 355 21.76 1.89 -14.79
CA LEU A 355 21.45 1.23 -13.52
C LEU A 355 22.28 1.84 -12.40
N ARG A 356 23.58 2.08 -12.61
CA ARG A 356 24.50 2.69 -11.66
C ARG A 356 23.97 4.02 -11.13
N ARG A 357 23.48 4.91 -12.00
CA ARG A 357 22.89 6.20 -11.61
C ARG A 357 21.68 6.04 -10.70
N THR A 358 20.87 5.01 -10.93
CA THR A 358 19.70 4.72 -10.09
C THR A 358 20.11 4.21 -8.70
N LEU A 359 21.15 3.36 -8.63
CA LEU A 359 21.62 2.73 -7.42
C LEU A 359 22.58 3.59 -6.57
N ALA A 360 23.09 4.69 -7.12
CA ALA A 360 24.03 5.58 -6.46
C ALA A 360 23.39 6.54 -5.44
N THR A 361 22.06 6.65 -5.42
CA THR A 361 21.34 7.65 -4.62
C THR A 361 20.08 7.07 -4.01
N THR A 362 19.56 7.69 -2.96
CA THR A 362 18.27 7.37 -2.31
C THR A 362 17.06 7.95 -3.06
N ASN A 363 17.24 8.56 -4.22
CA ASN A 363 16.14 9.15 -5.02
C ASN A 363 14.91 8.24 -5.21
N PRO A 364 15.03 6.90 -5.38
CA PRO A 364 13.86 6.04 -5.52
C PRO A 364 12.96 6.04 -4.29
N ILE A 365 13.52 6.09 -3.08
CA ILE A 365 12.72 6.16 -1.84
C ILE A 365 12.31 7.61 -1.53
N GLU A 366 13.17 8.60 -1.79
CA GLU A 366 12.83 10.03 -1.65
C GLU A 366 11.64 10.42 -2.53
N SER A 367 11.56 9.89 -3.76
CA SER A 367 10.40 10.08 -4.63
C SER A 367 9.12 9.52 -4.04
N ALA A 368 9.18 8.42 -3.28
CA ALA A 368 8.02 7.90 -2.56
C ALA A 368 7.62 8.80 -1.39
N PHE A 369 8.60 9.37 -0.68
CA PHE A 369 8.34 10.36 0.39
C PHE A 369 7.66 11.61 -0.17
N SER A 370 8.11 12.15 -1.30
CA SER A 370 7.47 13.30 -1.93
C SER A 370 5.98 13.04 -2.27
N VAL A 371 5.65 11.83 -2.71
CA VAL A 371 4.24 11.46 -2.93
C VAL A 371 3.49 11.40 -1.59
N ALA A 372 4.10 10.84 -0.53
CA ALA A 372 3.48 10.79 0.79
C ALA A 372 3.26 12.18 1.37
N GLU A 373 4.23 13.09 1.24
CA GLU A 373 4.10 14.49 1.65
C GLU A 373 2.97 15.20 0.91
N ASN A 374 2.86 15.03 -0.40
CA ASN A 374 1.75 15.60 -1.18
C ASN A 374 0.38 15.10 -0.71
N VAL A 375 0.28 13.81 -0.33
CA VAL A 375 -0.96 13.24 0.23
C VAL A 375 -1.32 13.90 1.56
N THR A 376 -0.32 14.26 2.36
CA THR A 376 -0.49 14.70 3.74
C THR A 376 -0.39 16.20 3.95
N SER A 377 0.04 16.96 2.94
CA SER A 377 0.19 18.43 2.99
C SER A 377 -1.07 19.19 3.46
N ARG A 378 -2.23 18.57 3.25
CA ARG A 378 -3.55 19.10 3.66
C ARG A 378 -3.93 18.80 5.10
N VAL A 379 -3.17 17.95 5.80
CA VAL A 379 -3.40 17.65 7.22
C VAL A 379 -2.86 18.79 8.07
N LYS A 380 -3.75 19.57 8.67
CA LYS A 380 -3.38 20.78 9.43
C LYS A 380 -3.10 20.50 10.91
N ARG A 381 -3.60 19.40 11.45
CA ARG A 381 -3.42 19.04 12.87
C ARG A 381 -3.12 17.57 13.01
N TRP A 382 -2.02 17.29 13.65
CA TRP A 382 -1.56 15.95 13.99
C TRP A 382 -1.85 15.68 15.46
N ARG A 383 -2.56 14.58 15.77
CA ARG A 383 -3.00 14.27 17.14
C ARG A 383 -2.00 13.38 17.86
N ASP A 384 -1.58 12.28 17.23
CA ASP A 384 -0.77 11.22 17.81
C ASP A 384 0.14 10.57 16.77
N GLY A 385 1.06 9.71 17.24
CA GLY A 385 1.97 8.95 16.39
C GLY A 385 1.26 8.01 15.44
N ASP A 386 0.20 7.35 15.91
CA ASP A 386 -0.57 6.44 15.07
C ASP A 386 -1.23 7.15 13.88
N MET A 387 -1.69 8.39 14.06
CA MET A 387 -2.20 9.19 12.97
C MET A 387 -1.09 9.47 11.95
N ARG A 388 0.10 9.84 12.40
CA ARG A 388 1.25 10.10 11.51
C ARG A 388 1.63 8.85 10.73
N LYS A 389 1.76 7.71 11.43
CA LYS A 389 2.07 6.41 10.81
C LYS A 389 1.02 6.01 9.76
N ARG A 390 -0.28 6.14 10.06
CA ARG A 390 -1.36 5.82 9.12
C ARG A 390 -1.30 6.67 7.85
N TRP A 391 -1.12 7.99 7.99
CA TRP A 391 -1.04 8.89 6.86
C TRP A 391 0.23 8.67 6.02
N CYS A 392 1.39 8.52 6.65
CA CYS A 392 2.64 8.22 5.97
C CYS A 392 2.52 6.90 5.19
N THR A 393 2.04 5.83 5.83
CA THR A 393 1.87 4.53 5.18
C THR A 393 0.89 4.62 4.01
N ALA A 394 -0.26 5.29 4.17
CA ALA A 394 -1.23 5.45 3.08
C ALA A 394 -0.63 6.24 1.89
N GLY A 395 0.18 7.25 2.17
CA GLY A 395 0.91 8.00 1.14
C GLY A 395 1.96 7.15 0.41
N LEU A 396 2.72 6.35 1.15
CA LEU A 396 3.73 5.44 0.58
C LEU A 396 3.10 4.31 -0.23
N LEU A 397 2.00 3.72 0.22
CA LEU A 397 1.24 2.73 -0.56
C LEU A 397 0.62 3.35 -1.81
N ARG A 398 0.21 4.62 -1.73
CA ARG A 398 -0.18 5.39 -2.92
C ARG A 398 0.99 5.56 -3.90
N ALA A 399 2.20 5.82 -3.41
CA ALA A 399 3.40 5.86 -4.24
C ALA A 399 3.69 4.49 -4.86
N GLU A 400 3.64 3.42 -4.07
CA GLU A 400 3.85 2.03 -4.52
C GLU A 400 2.91 1.66 -5.68
N SER A 401 1.64 2.06 -5.61
CA SER A 401 0.67 1.79 -6.68
C SER A 401 1.02 2.41 -8.04
N LYS A 402 1.99 3.35 -8.06
CA LYS A 402 2.48 4.04 -9.27
C LYS A 402 3.92 3.67 -9.61
N PHE A 403 4.55 2.78 -8.86
CA PHE A 403 5.93 2.41 -9.11
C PHE A 403 6.09 1.79 -10.50
N ARG A 404 7.11 2.24 -11.18
CA ARG A 404 7.64 1.62 -12.40
C ARG A 404 8.92 0.89 -12.03
N ARG A 405 9.34 -0.07 -12.85
CA ARG A 405 10.65 -0.70 -12.71
C ARG A 405 11.77 0.34 -12.65
N VAL A 406 12.84 0.02 -11.98
CA VAL A 406 14.02 0.90 -11.91
C VAL A 406 14.60 1.14 -13.29
N LYS A 407 15.14 2.34 -13.53
CA LYS A 407 15.85 2.61 -14.78
C LYS A 407 17.07 1.68 -14.89
N GLY A 408 17.25 1.08 -16.04
CA GLY A 408 18.32 0.09 -16.24
C GLY A 408 18.00 -1.31 -15.72
N TYR A 409 16.75 -1.65 -15.39
CA TYR A 409 16.33 -2.96 -14.86
C TYR A 409 16.80 -4.15 -15.73
N ARG A 410 16.98 -3.97 -17.02
CA ARG A 410 17.52 -5.03 -17.92
C ARG A 410 18.93 -5.48 -17.52
N HIS A 411 19.65 -4.67 -16.74
CA HIS A 411 20.99 -4.97 -16.25
C HIS A 411 20.99 -5.60 -14.84
N MET A 412 19.82 -5.87 -14.24
CA MET A 412 19.74 -6.56 -12.95
C MET A 412 20.49 -7.90 -12.92
N PRO A 413 20.46 -8.74 -13.96
CA PRO A 413 21.27 -9.96 -13.98
C PRO A 413 22.79 -9.72 -13.88
N GLN A 414 23.28 -8.60 -14.41
CA GLN A 414 24.69 -8.23 -14.26
C GLN A 414 25.01 -7.81 -12.82
N LEU A 415 24.11 -7.05 -12.20
CA LEU A 415 24.23 -6.68 -10.78
C LEU A 415 24.28 -7.92 -9.88
N LEU A 416 23.38 -8.89 -10.06
CA LEU A 416 23.35 -10.12 -9.28
C LEU A 416 24.70 -10.85 -9.33
N ARG A 417 25.24 -11.07 -10.53
CA ARG A 417 26.56 -11.68 -10.72
C ARG A 417 27.70 -10.89 -10.09
N ALA A 418 27.61 -9.56 -10.10
CA ALA A 418 28.61 -8.71 -9.49
C ALA A 418 28.58 -8.73 -7.94
N LEU A 419 27.37 -8.77 -7.37
CA LEU A 419 27.16 -8.93 -5.92
C LEU A 419 27.76 -10.24 -5.41
N ASP A 420 27.42 -11.35 -6.07
CA ASP A 420 27.91 -12.70 -5.69
C ASP A 420 29.44 -12.77 -5.77
N ARG A 421 30.06 -12.23 -6.84
CA ARG A 421 31.54 -12.21 -6.99
C ARG A 421 32.25 -11.40 -5.88
N LEU A 422 31.71 -10.23 -5.51
CA LEU A 422 32.33 -9.40 -4.49
C LEU A 422 32.33 -10.03 -3.10
N VAL A 423 31.29 -10.77 -2.75
CA VAL A 423 31.22 -11.45 -1.44
C VAL A 423 32.13 -12.66 -1.41
N LEU A 424 32.18 -13.45 -2.51
CA LEU A 424 33.12 -14.56 -2.63
C LEU A 424 34.59 -14.10 -2.60
N GLY A 425 34.93 -12.99 -3.28
CA GLY A 425 36.28 -12.41 -3.26
C GLY A 425 36.69 -11.92 -1.86
N LYS A 426 35.79 -11.30 -1.10
CA LYS A 426 36.07 -10.91 0.29
C LYS A 426 36.36 -12.11 1.21
N GLY A 427 35.67 -13.25 1.00
CA GLY A 427 35.89 -14.46 1.78
C GLY A 427 37.27 -15.07 1.53
N LEU A 428 37.87 -14.90 0.34
CA LEU A 428 39.22 -15.36 0.03
C LEU A 428 40.31 -14.47 0.64
N ASP A 429 40.06 -13.14 0.69
CA ASP A 429 41.01 -12.18 1.30
C ASP A 429 41.03 -12.27 2.83
N ASP A 430 39.91 -12.53 3.49
CA ASP A 430 39.85 -12.74 4.93
C ASP A 430 40.55 -14.01 5.37
N ASN A 431 40.43 -15.09 4.58
CA ASN A 431 41.17 -16.34 4.85
C ASN A 431 42.69 -16.20 4.64
N ARG A 432 43.15 -15.27 3.79
CA ARG A 432 44.57 -15.00 3.62
C ARG A 432 45.18 -14.14 4.75
N LYS A 433 44.38 -13.45 5.56
CA LYS A 433 44.82 -12.68 6.72
C LYS A 433 44.88 -13.50 8.01
N ILE A 434 44.35 -14.71 8.02
CA ILE A 434 44.29 -15.63 9.16
C ILE A 434 45.35 -16.75 9.02
N ALA A 435 45.96 -16.89 7.86
CA ALA A 435 47.10 -17.79 7.56
C ALA A 435 48.39 -16.97 7.51
#